data_56142e7b1176f85e8d00e5a46ca0b708
#
_entry.id   56142e7b1176f85e8d00e5a46ca0b708
#
_cell.length_a   1.000
_cell.length_b   1.000
_cell.length_c   1.000
_cell.angle_alpha   90.00
_cell.angle_beta   90.00
_cell.angle_gamma   90.00
#
_symmetry.space_group_name_H-M   'P 1'
#
loop_
_entity.id
_entity.type
_entity.pdbx_description
1 polymer ?
#
loop_
_entity_poly.entity_id
_entity_poly.type
_entity_poly.pdbx_seq_one_letter_code
_entity_poly.pdbx_strand_id
1 'polypeptide(L)'
;MFDKAYVTKDIEQMKLDDRNFPNIIELGFTSHGSDLCGVMLTPQGKGPHPTAILLHGFPGYDDPIDLAHALRRCGMNILRFHYRGSWGVKGSFSFSNCMEDVKSAIDFLTDEKSVKECDIDTNNLFLIGHSMGGFLTLNYACDKRIKASVAISPYDFGLIGKIGNYNQKEKDEAFEMYKTALVPLNNTSAEILMQECLDNGDKWNLPDKAKSLSNEEILITIASRDVVSKRYLHHDILASEIKKYNNNLTEKFIDTDHSYSDKRILVAKTIAQFLEQQINKK
;
A
#
# COMPACT_ATOMS: atom_id res chain seq x y z
N MET A 1 1.30 -19.05 -12.56
CA MET A 1 1.77 -17.99 -13.51
C MET A 1 0.80 -16.83 -13.43
N PHE A 2 1.31 -15.59 -13.31
CA PHE A 2 0.46 -14.39 -13.26
C PHE A 2 -0.16 -14.09 -14.63
N ASP A 3 -1.48 -13.84 -14.67
CA ASP A 3 -2.21 -13.45 -15.89
C ASP A 3 -3.27 -12.39 -15.55
N LYS A 4 -3.04 -11.16 -16.02
CA LYS A 4 -3.93 -10.02 -15.81
C LYS A 4 -5.33 -10.19 -16.41
N ALA A 5 -5.55 -11.12 -17.33
CA ALA A 5 -6.86 -11.36 -17.93
C ALA A 5 -7.91 -11.76 -16.87
N TYR A 6 -7.47 -12.37 -15.76
CA TYR A 6 -8.36 -12.80 -14.68
C TYR A 6 -8.74 -11.68 -13.69
N VAL A 7 -8.27 -10.47 -13.87
CA VAL A 7 -8.63 -9.34 -12.99
C VAL A 7 -10.15 -9.10 -12.96
N THR A 8 -10.85 -9.36 -14.08
CA THR A 8 -12.29 -9.17 -14.22
C THR A 8 -13.03 -10.41 -14.71
N LYS A 9 -12.39 -11.57 -14.69
CA LYS A 9 -13.01 -12.84 -15.06
C LYS A 9 -12.98 -13.78 -13.89
N ASP A 10 -14.04 -14.53 -13.69
CA ASP A 10 -14.00 -15.70 -12.83
C ASP A 10 -13.16 -16.79 -13.50
N ILE A 11 -12.57 -17.63 -12.68
CA ILE A 11 -11.81 -18.76 -13.18
C ILE A 11 -12.82 -19.87 -13.51
N GLU A 12 -13.29 -19.88 -14.75
CA GLU A 12 -14.17 -20.93 -15.26
C GLU A 12 -13.36 -22.22 -15.41
N GLN A 13 -13.79 -23.29 -14.79
CA GLN A 13 -13.22 -24.63 -14.90
C GLN A 13 -11.68 -24.68 -14.91
N MET A 14 -11.09 -24.41 -13.77
CA MET A 14 -9.73 -24.88 -13.58
C MET A 14 -9.77 -26.39 -13.53
N LYS A 15 -8.92 -27.07 -14.32
CA LYS A 15 -8.49 -28.42 -13.98
C LYS A 15 -7.83 -28.30 -12.63
N LEU A 16 -8.63 -28.46 -11.59
CA LEU A 16 -8.20 -28.36 -10.20
C LEU A 16 -7.11 -29.41 -10.02
N ASP A 17 -5.88 -28.98 -9.88
CA ASP A 17 -4.93 -29.81 -9.17
C ASP A 17 -5.47 -29.87 -7.73
N ASP A 18 -5.98 -31.05 -7.33
CA ASP A 18 -6.66 -31.26 -6.05
C ASP A 18 -5.84 -30.89 -4.81
N ARG A 19 -4.64 -30.37 -4.98
CA ARG A 19 -3.70 -30.00 -3.92
C ARG A 19 -3.39 -28.52 -3.81
N ASN A 20 -3.81 -27.68 -4.76
CA ASN A 20 -3.44 -26.28 -4.83
C ASN A 20 -4.65 -25.37 -5.10
N PHE A 21 -5.65 -25.43 -4.22
CA PHE A 21 -6.81 -24.55 -4.26
C PHE A 21 -6.46 -23.13 -3.83
N PRO A 22 -7.18 -22.10 -4.34
CA PRO A 22 -7.10 -20.77 -3.78
C PRO A 22 -7.58 -20.81 -2.32
N ASN A 23 -6.85 -20.13 -1.43
CA ASN A 23 -7.12 -20.17 0.01
C ASN A 23 -7.02 -18.78 0.63
N ILE A 24 -7.47 -18.67 1.87
CA ILE A 24 -7.20 -17.56 2.78
C ILE A 24 -6.56 -18.16 4.02
N ILE A 25 -5.30 -17.83 4.25
CA ILE A 25 -4.50 -18.35 5.35
C ILE A 25 -4.40 -17.24 6.40
N GLU A 26 -4.79 -17.52 7.63
CA GLU A 26 -4.52 -16.65 8.77
C GLU A 26 -3.01 -16.63 9.04
N LEU A 27 -2.45 -15.43 9.13
CA LEU A 27 -1.04 -15.23 9.40
C LEU A 27 -0.88 -14.27 10.58
N GLY A 28 0.02 -14.64 11.49
CA GLY A 28 0.49 -13.77 12.56
C GLY A 28 1.98 -13.51 12.41
N PHE A 29 2.38 -12.26 12.59
CA PHE A 29 3.79 -11.88 12.70
C PHE A 29 3.95 -10.80 13.75
N THR A 30 5.16 -10.71 14.33
CA THR A 30 5.42 -9.77 15.41
C THR A 30 6.09 -8.51 14.87
N SER A 31 5.59 -7.34 15.27
CA SER A 31 6.21 -6.05 15.04
C SER A 31 6.47 -5.35 16.38
N HIS A 32 7.72 -5.10 16.70
CA HIS A 32 8.15 -4.38 17.92
C HIS A 32 7.42 -4.84 19.21
N GLY A 33 7.29 -6.17 19.37
CA GLY A 33 6.65 -6.78 20.55
C GLY A 33 5.12 -6.82 20.51
N SER A 34 4.49 -6.40 19.42
CA SER A 34 3.05 -6.53 19.18
C SER A 34 2.77 -7.59 18.13
N ASP A 35 1.83 -8.48 18.41
CA ASP A 35 1.37 -9.46 17.43
C ASP A 35 0.39 -8.82 16.47
N LEU A 36 0.74 -8.80 15.20
CA LEU A 36 -0.11 -8.34 14.12
C LEU A 36 -0.86 -9.51 13.52
N CYS A 37 -2.15 -9.32 13.31
CA CYS A 37 -2.99 -10.30 12.64
C CYS A 37 -3.17 -9.89 11.18
N GLY A 38 -2.86 -10.83 10.28
CA GLY A 38 -3.04 -10.67 8.86
C GLY A 38 -3.67 -11.88 8.21
N VAL A 39 -3.97 -11.76 6.94
CA VAL A 39 -4.41 -12.86 6.10
C VAL A 39 -3.62 -12.85 4.80
N MET A 40 -3.21 -14.04 4.34
CA MET A 40 -2.68 -14.25 3.01
C MET A 40 -3.77 -14.83 2.11
N LEU A 41 -4.15 -14.11 1.08
CA LEU A 41 -4.98 -14.65 0.01
C LEU A 41 -4.05 -15.34 -0.98
N THR A 42 -4.11 -16.67 -1.06
CA THR A 42 -3.28 -17.45 -1.98
C THR A 42 -4.04 -17.77 -3.26
N PRO A 43 -3.39 -17.66 -4.42
CA PRO A 43 -4.01 -18.02 -5.70
C PRO A 43 -4.09 -19.53 -5.88
N GLN A 44 -4.76 -19.94 -6.94
CA GLN A 44 -4.74 -21.31 -7.36
C GLN A 44 -3.44 -21.66 -8.09
N GLY A 45 -3.07 -22.95 -8.00
CA GLY A 45 -1.94 -23.54 -8.71
C GLY A 45 -0.69 -23.64 -7.85
N LYS A 46 0.31 -24.34 -8.37
CA LYS A 46 1.58 -24.56 -7.68
C LYS A 46 2.43 -23.28 -7.71
N GLY A 47 2.97 -22.90 -6.56
CA GLY A 47 3.93 -21.80 -6.41
C GLY A 47 5.33 -22.12 -6.97
N PRO A 48 6.30 -21.22 -6.77
CA PRO A 48 6.13 -19.96 -6.03
C PRO A 48 5.31 -18.92 -6.79
N HIS A 49 4.61 -18.05 -6.03
CA HIS A 49 3.74 -17.02 -6.58
C HIS A 49 4.34 -15.61 -6.35
N PRO A 50 4.23 -14.70 -7.32
CA PRO A 50 4.43 -13.27 -7.06
C PRO A 50 3.59 -12.86 -5.85
N THR A 51 4.16 -12.04 -4.98
CA THR A 51 3.52 -11.71 -3.70
C THR A 51 3.48 -10.20 -3.49
N ALA A 52 2.33 -9.68 -3.06
CA ALA A 52 2.19 -8.26 -2.71
C ALA A 52 1.73 -8.09 -1.26
N ILE A 53 2.24 -7.04 -0.61
CA ILE A 53 1.64 -6.48 0.61
C ILE A 53 0.65 -5.41 0.18
N LEU A 54 -0.62 -5.55 0.58
CA LEU A 54 -1.67 -4.58 0.32
C LEU A 54 -1.92 -3.76 1.58
N LEU A 55 -1.53 -2.48 1.54
CA LEU A 55 -1.53 -1.54 2.65
C LEU A 55 -2.78 -0.66 2.60
N HIS A 56 -3.63 -0.75 3.63
CA HIS A 56 -4.84 0.07 3.72
C HIS A 56 -4.53 1.52 4.10
N GLY A 57 -5.48 2.42 3.82
CA GLY A 57 -5.43 3.83 4.16
C GLY A 57 -5.72 4.12 5.63
N PHE A 58 -5.78 5.39 6.00
CA PHE A 58 -6.16 5.87 7.32
C PHE A 58 -7.68 6.13 7.36
N PRO A 59 -8.40 5.67 8.38
CA PRO A 59 -7.99 4.74 9.43
C PRO A 59 -8.24 3.26 9.06
N GLY A 60 -8.61 2.94 7.80
CA GLY A 60 -8.83 1.60 7.30
C GLY A 60 -10.30 1.24 7.01
N TYR A 61 -11.20 2.23 6.92
CA TYR A 61 -12.62 1.98 6.58
C TYR A 61 -12.80 1.46 5.15
N ASP A 62 -11.99 1.98 4.21
CA ASP A 62 -12.00 1.55 2.82
C ASP A 62 -10.78 0.63 2.56
N ASP A 63 -10.92 -0.61 3.02
CA ASP A 63 -9.93 -1.65 2.77
C ASP A 63 -10.15 -2.23 1.36
N PRO A 64 -9.16 -2.16 0.45
CA PRO A 64 -9.31 -2.58 -0.95
C PRO A 64 -9.34 -4.10 -1.12
N ILE A 65 -10.24 -4.79 -0.44
CA ILE A 65 -10.39 -6.27 -0.49
C ILE A 65 -10.77 -6.76 -1.89
N ASP A 66 -11.51 -5.99 -2.65
CA ASP A 66 -11.86 -6.28 -4.04
C ASP A 66 -10.63 -6.34 -4.95
N LEU A 67 -9.67 -5.41 -4.75
CA LEU A 67 -8.37 -5.44 -5.42
C LEU A 67 -7.58 -6.69 -5.03
N ALA A 68 -7.56 -7.05 -3.73
CA ALA A 68 -6.90 -8.25 -3.26
C ALA A 68 -7.44 -9.51 -3.97
N HIS A 69 -8.76 -9.67 -4.04
CA HIS A 69 -9.38 -10.78 -4.75
C HIS A 69 -9.12 -10.75 -6.26
N ALA A 70 -9.10 -9.56 -6.88
CA ALA A 70 -8.79 -9.42 -8.30
C ALA A 70 -7.36 -9.88 -8.61
N LEU A 71 -6.36 -9.42 -7.85
CA LEU A 71 -4.95 -9.81 -8.03
C LEU A 71 -4.71 -11.28 -7.66
N ARG A 72 -5.41 -11.83 -6.65
CA ARG A 72 -5.37 -13.26 -6.35
C ARG A 72 -5.82 -14.10 -7.55
N ARG A 73 -6.93 -13.73 -8.21
CA ARG A 73 -7.37 -14.44 -9.43
C ARG A 73 -6.32 -14.38 -10.55
N CYS A 74 -5.54 -13.32 -10.60
CA CYS A 74 -4.44 -13.19 -11.56
C CYS A 74 -3.22 -14.10 -11.23
N GLY A 75 -3.18 -14.76 -10.07
CA GLY A 75 -2.10 -15.67 -9.69
C GLY A 75 -1.09 -15.06 -8.71
N MET A 76 -1.49 -14.09 -7.88
CA MET A 76 -0.65 -13.41 -6.91
C MET A 76 -1.07 -13.74 -5.47
N ASN A 77 -0.11 -13.98 -4.59
CA ASN A 77 -0.34 -13.95 -3.14
C ASN A 77 -0.55 -12.50 -2.69
N ILE A 78 -1.53 -12.27 -1.80
CA ILE A 78 -1.78 -10.94 -1.24
C ILE A 78 -1.79 -11.03 0.29
N LEU A 79 -0.78 -10.44 0.92
CA LEU A 79 -0.77 -10.22 2.36
C LEU A 79 -1.54 -8.95 2.69
N ARG A 80 -2.51 -9.06 3.60
CA ARG A 80 -3.24 -7.93 4.21
C ARG A 80 -3.14 -8.06 5.72
N PHE A 81 -2.95 -6.95 6.40
CA PHE A 81 -2.92 -6.89 7.86
C PHE A 81 -3.40 -5.52 8.35
N HIS A 82 -3.74 -5.45 9.63
CA HIS A 82 -4.02 -4.18 10.32
C HIS A 82 -2.80 -3.76 11.15
N TYR A 83 -2.53 -2.47 11.14
CA TYR A 83 -1.41 -1.88 11.90
C TYR A 83 -1.63 -1.93 13.40
N ARG A 84 -0.54 -1.87 14.18
CA ARG A 84 -0.61 -1.74 15.64
C ARG A 84 -1.58 -0.65 16.07
N GLY A 85 -2.40 -0.97 17.09
CA GLY A 85 -3.36 -0.03 17.64
C GLY A 85 -4.53 0.29 16.70
N SER A 86 -4.79 -0.52 15.67
CA SER A 86 -5.96 -0.35 14.81
C SER A 86 -6.78 -1.63 14.68
N TRP A 87 -8.10 -1.50 14.49
CA TRP A 87 -9.01 -2.61 14.15
C TRP A 87 -8.88 -3.85 15.06
N GLY A 88 -8.70 -3.63 16.37
CA GLY A 88 -8.58 -4.71 17.36
C GLY A 88 -7.16 -5.23 17.57
N VAL A 89 -6.19 -4.81 16.78
CA VAL A 89 -4.77 -5.11 17.03
C VAL A 89 -4.30 -4.32 18.25
N LYS A 90 -3.59 -5.00 19.16
CA LYS A 90 -3.05 -4.38 20.38
C LYS A 90 -1.99 -3.32 20.06
N GLY A 91 -1.72 -2.47 21.05
CA GLY A 91 -0.72 -1.41 20.96
C GLY A 91 -1.31 -0.03 20.76
N SER A 92 -0.49 0.92 20.40
CA SER A 92 -0.86 2.30 20.13
C SER A 92 -0.77 2.59 18.63
N PHE A 93 -1.77 3.28 18.10
CA PHE A 93 -1.71 3.72 16.71
C PHE A 93 -0.86 4.98 16.59
N SER A 94 0.08 4.98 15.66
CA SER A 94 0.82 6.13 15.17
C SER A 94 1.31 5.88 13.74
N PHE A 95 1.62 6.92 13.01
CA PHE A 95 2.14 6.78 11.63
C PHE A 95 3.56 6.17 11.64
N SER A 96 4.38 6.47 12.66
CA SER A 96 5.67 5.81 12.87
C SER A 96 5.52 4.32 13.09
N ASN A 97 4.55 3.91 13.92
CA ASN A 97 4.27 2.49 14.14
C ASN A 97 3.81 1.79 12.87
N CYS A 98 2.98 2.46 12.04
CA CYS A 98 2.59 1.92 10.74
C CYS A 98 3.81 1.69 9.82
N MET A 99 4.79 2.60 9.82
CA MET A 99 6.04 2.41 9.05
C MET A 99 6.80 1.19 9.56
N GLU A 100 6.99 1.05 10.87
CA GLU A 100 7.67 -0.11 11.46
C GLU A 100 6.94 -1.42 11.14
N ASP A 101 5.61 -1.41 11.15
CA ASP A 101 4.79 -2.58 10.83
C ASP A 101 4.94 -3.01 9.37
N VAL A 102 5.05 -2.06 8.43
CA VAL A 102 5.35 -2.37 7.03
C VAL A 102 6.73 -3.02 6.90
N LYS A 103 7.74 -2.50 7.60
CA LYS A 103 9.08 -3.11 7.62
C LYS A 103 9.02 -4.55 8.13
N SER A 104 8.31 -4.77 9.24
CA SER A 104 8.13 -6.10 9.83
C SER A 104 7.38 -7.05 8.88
N ALA A 105 6.40 -6.55 8.12
CA ALA A 105 5.70 -7.35 7.12
C ALA A 105 6.61 -7.75 5.94
N ILE A 106 7.50 -6.85 5.50
CA ILE A 106 8.51 -7.17 4.46
C ILE A 106 9.50 -8.21 5.00
N ASP A 107 9.97 -8.06 6.25
CA ASP A 107 10.87 -9.02 6.89
C ASP A 107 10.21 -10.40 7.03
N PHE A 108 8.94 -10.44 7.44
CA PHE A 108 8.15 -11.66 7.52
C PHE A 108 8.02 -12.39 6.18
N LEU A 109 7.71 -11.68 5.07
CA LEU A 109 7.56 -12.30 3.75
C LEU A 109 8.90 -12.79 3.15
N THR A 110 10.02 -12.35 3.69
CA THR A 110 11.36 -12.76 3.23
C THR A 110 12.06 -13.76 4.17
N ASP A 111 11.41 -14.10 5.28
CA ASP A 111 11.87 -15.18 6.17
C ASP A 111 11.73 -16.54 5.48
N GLU A 112 12.72 -17.42 5.62
CA GLU A 112 12.77 -18.73 4.96
C GLU A 112 11.54 -19.60 5.24
N LYS A 113 11.04 -19.56 6.47
CA LYS A 113 9.85 -20.32 6.88
C LYS A 113 8.62 -19.80 6.15
N SER A 114 8.39 -18.49 6.16
CA SER A 114 7.24 -17.84 5.49
C SER A 114 7.28 -18.04 3.98
N VAL A 115 8.45 -17.93 3.37
CA VAL A 115 8.67 -18.17 1.94
C VAL A 115 8.21 -19.59 1.57
N LYS A 116 8.58 -20.58 2.36
CA LYS A 116 8.24 -21.98 2.10
C LYS A 116 6.78 -22.30 2.40
N GLU A 117 6.23 -21.77 3.50
CA GLU A 117 4.85 -22.06 3.93
C GLU A 117 3.79 -21.38 3.05
N CYS A 118 4.12 -20.23 2.46
CA CYS A 118 3.20 -19.47 1.62
C CYS A 118 3.56 -19.49 0.13
N ASP A 119 4.50 -20.33 -0.29
CA ASP A 119 4.95 -20.43 -1.69
C ASP A 119 5.28 -19.06 -2.31
N ILE A 120 6.11 -18.24 -1.63
CA ILE A 120 6.44 -16.88 -2.01
C ILE A 120 7.56 -16.86 -3.06
N ASP A 121 7.36 -16.14 -4.16
CA ASP A 121 8.43 -15.77 -5.09
C ASP A 121 9.11 -14.49 -4.61
N THR A 122 10.24 -14.64 -3.93
CA THR A 122 11.02 -13.53 -3.37
C THR A 122 11.66 -12.60 -4.42
N ASN A 123 11.71 -13.01 -5.69
CA ASN A 123 12.14 -12.15 -6.79
C ASN A 123 11.01 -11.25 -7.32
N ASN A 124 9.79 -11.50 -6.90
CA ASN A 124 8.60 -10.79 -7.34
C ASN A 124 7.75 -10.37 -6.12
N LEU A 125 8.37 -9.54 -5.24
CA LEU A 125 7.67 -8.90 -4.12
C LEU A 125 7.27 -7.47 -4.49
N PHE A 126 6.06 -7.09 -4.10
CA PHE A 126 5.46 -5.81 -4.45
C PHE A 126 4.83 -5.13 -3.22
N LEU A 127 4.85 -3.79 -3.21
CA LEU A 127 4.05 -3.00 -2.28
C LEU A 127 2.92 -2.33 -3.05
N ILE A 128 1.71 -2.42 -2.52
CA ILE A 128 0.52 -1.75 -3.07
C ILE A 128 -0.18 -1.07 -1.91
N GLY A 129 -0.40 0.23 -2.00
CA GLY A 129 -1.04 0.94 -0.90
C GLY A 129 -1.93 2.07 -1.35
N HIS A 130 -3.04 2.28 -0.63
CA HIS A 130 -3.99 3.35 -0.85
C HIS A 130 -3.85 4.43 0.22
N SER A 131 -3.88 5.71 -0.17
CA SER A 131 -3.88 6.84 0.78
C SER A 131 -2.66 6.80 1.72
N MET A 132 -2.86 6.60 3.04
CA MET A 132 -1.78 6.31 3.99
C MET A 132 -0.93 5.12 3.54
N GLY A 133 -1.57 4.03 3.08
CA GLY A 133 -0.84 2.89 2.52
C GLY A 133 0.03 3.28 1.33
N GLY A 134 -0.40 4.22 0.49
CA GLY A 134 0.39 4.79 -0.60
C GLY A 134 1.61 5.57 -0.12
N PHE A 135 1.47 6.36 0.93
CA PHE A 135 2.58 7.02 1.61
C PHE A 135 3.59 6.00 2.18
N LEU A 136 3.10 4.98 2.87
CA LEU A 136 3.94 3.89 3.40
C LEU A 136 4.65 3.14 2.27
N THR A 137 3.96 2.83 1.18
CA THR A 137 4.52 2.19 -0.02
C THR A 137 5.70 2.98 -0.57
N LEU A 138 5.56 4.30 -0.75
CA LEU A 138 6.64 5.14 -1.28
C LEU A 138 7.82 5.29 -0.31
N ASN A 139 7.59 5.22 1.01
CA ASN A 139 8.65 5.21 2.00
C ASN A 139 9.53 3.95 1.97
N TYR A 140 8.97 2.82 1.49
CA TYR A 140 9.68 1.53 1.39
C TYR A 140 9.95 1.09 -0.05
N ALA A 141 9.63 1.91 -1.05
CA ALA A 141 9.85 1.57 -2.45
C ALA A 141 11.32 1.29 -2.79
N CYS A 142 12.28 1.88 -2.05
CA CYS A 142 13.72 1.64 -2.21
C CYS A 142 14.26 0.44 -1.41
N ASP A 143 13.43 -0.35 -0.74
CA ASP A 143 13.87 -1.61 -0.14
C ASP A 143 14.22 -2.60 -1.25
N LYS A 144 15.46 -3.06 -1.28
CA LYS A 144 16.02 -3.91 -2.35
C LYS A 144 15.27 -5.23 -2.58
N ARG A 145 14.42 -5.63 -1.64
CA ARG A 145 13.56 -6.81 -1.76
C ARG A 145 12.30 -6.55 -2.55
N ILE A 146 11.93 -5.27 -2.70
CA ILE A 146 10.71 -4.85 -3.40
C ILE A 146 11.05 -4.60 -4.87
N LYS A 147 10.38 -5.34 -5.76
CA LYS A 147 10.59 -5.25 -7.21
C LYS A 147 9.91 -4.04 -7.83
N ALA A 148 8.71 -3.71 -7.35
CA ALA A 148 7.98 -2.51 -7.79
C ALA A 148 6.93 -2.10 -6.76
N SER A 149 6.49 -0.84 -6.84
CA SER A 149 5.60 -0.20 -5.89
C SER A 149 4.42 0.48 -6.58
N VAL A 150 3.24 0.35 -5.98
CA VAL A 150 2.00 0.97 -6.46
C VAL A 150 1.41 1.85 -5.37
N ALA A 151 1.41 3.15 -5.57
CA ALA A 151 0.79 4.12 -4.67
C ALA A 151 -0.55 4.62 -5.28
N ILE A 152 -1.64 4.31 -4.60
CA ILE A 152 -3.00 4.68 -5.02
C ILE A 152 -3.40 5.93 -4.24
N SER A 153 -3.51 7.08 -4.89
CA SER A 153 -3.81 8.40 -4.26
C SER A 153 -3.05 8.58 -2.93
N PRO A 154 -1.70 8.56 -2.93
CA PRO A 154 -0.91 8.64 -1.70
C PRO A 154 -1.18 9.95 -0.96
N TYR A 155 -1.37 9.88 0.36
CA TYR A 155 -1.51 11.05 1.23
C TYR A 155 -0.20 11.28 2.00
N ASP A 156 0.50 12.35 1.68
CA ASP A 156 1.82 12.63 2.26
C ASP A 156 1.69 13.32 3.64
N PHE A 157 1.86 12.55 4.71
CA PHE A 157 1.85 13.06 6.09
C PHE A 157 3.06 13.94 6.40
N GLY A 158 4.19 13.68 5.75
CA GLY A 158 5.37 14.54 5.87
C GLY A 158 5.13 15.93 5.29
N LEU A 159 4.45 16.01 4.16
CA LEU A 159 4.06 17.29 3.58
C LEU A 159 3.14 18.08 4.53
N ILE A 160 2.11 17.41 5.11
CA ILE A 160 1.23 18.07 6.09
C ILE A 160 2.02 18.60 7.28
N GLY A 161 2.97 17.85 7.80
CA GLY A 161 3.88 18.30 8.85
C GLY A 161 4.72 19.52 8.43
N LYS A 162 5.30 19.47 7.24
CA LYS A 162 6.17 20.52 6.72
C LYS A 162 5.43 21.83 6.47
N ILE A 163 4.22 21.76 5.85
CA ILE A 163 3.42 22.96 5.56
C ILE A 163 2.56 23.43 6.73
N GLY A 164 2.30 22.61 7.73
CA GLY A 164 1.41 22.90 8.86
C GLY A 164 1.84 24.09 9.70
N ASN A 165 3.09 24.51 9.60
CA ASN A 165 3.61 25.69 10.29
C ASN A 165 3.27 27.03 9.59
N TYR A 166 2.86 27.01 8.32
CA TYR A 166 2.57 28.21 7.54
C TYR A 166 1.29 28.12 6.68
N ASN A 167 0.65 26.96 6.59
CA ASN A 167 -0.62 26.76 5.90
C ASN A 167 -1.68 26.24 6.87
N GLN A 168 -2.30 27.16 7.62
CA GLN A 168 -3.26 26.81 8.66
C GLN A 168 -4.47 26.06 8.09
N LYS A 169 -4.93 26.41 6.90
CA LYS A 169 -6.09 25.76 6.27
C LYS A 169 -5.87 24.26 6.07
N GLU A 170 -4.76 23.86 5.45
CA GLU A 170 -4.47 22.44 5.18
C GLU A 170 -4.21 21.67 6.49
N LYS A 171 -3.61 22.34 7.49
CA LYS A 171 -3.43 21.78 8.82
C LYS A 171 -4.78 21.52 9.51
N ASP A 172 -5.71 22.47 9.46
CA ASP A 172 -7.03 22.34 10.09
C ASP A 172 -7.85 21.23 9.40
N GLU A 173 -7.81 21.15 8.07
CA GLU A 173 -8.48 20.08 7.32
C GLU A 173 -7.91 18.69 7.68
N ALA A 174 -6.59 18.55 7.77
CA ALA A 174 -5.94 17.32 8.21
C ALA A 174 -6.31 16.97 9.66
N PHE A 175 -6.33 17.97 10.56
CA PHE A 175 -6.71 17.76 11.95
C PHE A 175 -8.17 17.27 12.11
N GLU A 176 -9.11 17.88 11.37
CA GLU A 176 -10.51 17.43 11.37
C GLU A 176 -10.66 16.02 10.79
N MET A 177 -9.88 15.67 9.74
CA MET A 177 -9.84 14.31 9.24
C MET A 177 -9.37 13.33 10.33
N TYR A 178 -8.30 13.63 11.06
CA TYR A 178 -7.82 12.76 12.14
C TYR A 178 -8.88 12.61 13.25
N LYS A 179 -9.48 13.72 13.67
CA LYS A 179 -10.48 13.76 14.73
C LYS A 179 -11.73 12.90 14.43
N THR A 180 -12.16 12.85 13.18
CA THR A 180 -13.33 12.07 12.76
C THR A 180 -13.04 10.57 12.54
N ALA A 181 -11.78 10.16 12.59
CA ALA A 181 -11.31 8.83 12.20
C ALA A 181 -10.80 7.96 13.37
N LEU A 182 -11.02 8.36 14.62
CA LEU A 182 -10.40 7.72 15.79
C LEU A 182 -11.07 6.42 16.27
N VAL A 183 -12.31 6.14 15.85
CA VAL A 183 -13.10 5.00 16.37
C VAL A 183 -12.37 3.66 16.32
N PRO A 184 -11.69 3.27 15.23
CA PRO A 184 -10.98 1.99 15.18
C PRO A 184 -9.55 2.05 15.76
N LEU A 185 -9.15 3.16 16.36
CA LEU A 185 -7.76 3.41 16.77
C LEU A 185 -7.60 3.42 18.29
N ASN A 186 -6.53 2.83 18.79
CA ASN A 186 -6.24 2.72 20.21
C ASN A 186 -5.09 3.66 20.62
N ASN A 187 -5.21 4.22 21.82
CA ASN A 187 -4.15 4.99 22.49
C ASN A 187 -3.56 6.11 21.63
N THR A 188 -4.41 6.81 20.88
CA THR A 188 -4.04 7.96 20.04
C THR A 188 -5.12 9.04 20.11
N SER A 189 -4.81 10.22 19.61
CA SER A 189 -5.75 11.33 19.42
C SER A 189 -5.36 12.14 18.18
N ALA A 190 -6.25 13.04 17.73
CA ALA A 190 -5.95 13.92 16.60
C ALA A 190 -4.74 14.82 16.88
N GLU A 191 -4.60 15.27 18.14
CA GLU A 191 -3.48 16.10 18.60
C GLU A 191 -2.15 15.32 18.51
N ILE A 192 -2.13 14.06 18.98
CA ILE A 192 -0.96 13.18 18.91
C ILE A 192 -0.56 12.96 17.46
N LEU A 193 -1.50 12.61 16.59
CA LEU A 193 -1.24 12.36 15.17
C LEU A 193 -0.77 13.62 14.43
N MET A 194 -1.38 14.77 14.71
CA MET A 194 -0.93 16.04 14.13
C MET A 194 0.47 16.42 14.62
N GLN A 195 0.74 16.28 15.93
CA GLN A 195 2.05 16.57 16.49
C GLN A 195 3.12 15.65 15.87
N GLU A 196 2.80 14.37 15.70
CA GLU A 196 3.70 13.42 15.02
C GLU A 196 4.05 13.86 13.58
N CYS A 197 3.05 14.35 12.82
CA CYS A 197 3.31 14.92 11.49
C CYS A 197 4.22 16.13 11.55
N LEU A 198 3.98 17.08 12.48
CA LEU A 198 4.78 18.29 12.65
C LEU A 198 6.23 17.97 13.02
N ASP A 199 6.44 17.00 13.92
CA ASP A 199 7.77 16.60 14.39
C ASP A 199 8.59 15.86 13.33
N ASN A 200 7.91 15.21 12.37
CA ASN A 200 8.55 14.41 11.34
C ASN A 200 8.40 14.96 9.92
N GLY A 201 7.87 16.17 9.75
CA GLY A 201 7.58 16.76 8.44
C GLY A 201 8.76 16.68 7.48
N ASP A 202 9.94 17.13 7.90
CA ASP A 202 11.16 17.11 7.06
C ASP A 202 11.65 15.68 6.76
N LYS A 203 11.49 14.76 7.70
CA LYS A 203 11.92 13.36 7.54
C LYS A 203 11.00 12.56 6.62
N TRP A 204 9.71 12.84 6.64
CA TRP A 204 8.68 12.07 5.97
C TRP A 204 8.24 12.63 4.63
N ASN A 205 8.50 13.91 4.35
CA ASN A 205 8.08 14.58 3.11
C ASN A 205 8.57 13.80 1.88
N LEU A 206 7.65 13.25 1.12
CA LEU A 206 7.97 12.37 -0.01
C LEU A 206 8.76 13.07 -1.13
N PRO A 207 8.48 14.33 -1.52
CA PRO A 207 9.30 15.05 -2.49
C PRO A 207 10.80 15.11 -2.14
N ASP A 208 11.14 15.24 -0.85
CA ASP A 208 12.55 15.30 -0.41
C ASP A 208 13.25 13.94 -0.55
N LYS A 209 12.49 12.85 -0.70
CA LYS A 209 13.00 11.48 -0.94
C LYS A 209 13.12 11.11 -2.41
N ALA A 210 12.74 11.99 -3.32
CA ALA A 210 12.70 11.70 -4.77
C ALA A 210 13.99 11.10 -5.32
N LYS A 211 15.15 11.55 -4.83
CA LYS A 211 16.45 11.01 -5.23
C LYS A 211 16.66 9.55 -4.82
N SER A 212 16.14 9.12 -3.69
CA SER A 212 16.22 7.71 -3.25
C SER A 212 15.35 6.77 -4.09
N LEU A 213 14.37 7.32 -4.82
CA LEU A 213 13.47 6.60 -5.70
C LEU A 213 13.97 6.52 -7.16
N SER A 214 15.22 6.91 -7.44
CA SER A 214 15.75 7.12 -8.80
C SER A 214 15.73 5.90 -9.70
N ASN A 215 15.80 4.70 -9.16
CA ASN A 215 15.86 3.45 -9.92
C ASN A 215 14.63 2.56 -9.72
N GLU A 216 13.64 3.04 -8.98
CA GLU A 216 12.51 2.22 -8.56
C GLU A 216 11.40 2.20 -9.63
N GLU A 217 10.77 1.05 -9.80
CA GLU A 217 9.59 0.88 -10.65
C GLU A 217 8.34 1.30 -9.87
N ILE A 218 7.77 2.44 -10.22
CA ILE A 218 6.69 3.05 -9.46
C ILE A 218 5.49 3.34 -10.35
N LEU A 219 4.31 2.90 -9.91
CA LEU A 219 3.02 3.36 -10.41
C LEU A 219 2.35 4.25 -9.36
N ILE A 220 1.97 5.47 -9.75
CA ILE A 220 1.08 6.31 -8.95
C ILE A 220 -0.25 6.46 -9.69
N THR A 221 -1.36 6.08 -9.07
CA THR A 221 -2.68 6.42 -9.58
C THR A 221 -3.22 7.64 -8.86
N ILE A 222 -3.88 8.53 -9.60
CA ILE A 222 -4.37 9.82 -9.11
C ILE A 222 -5.85 9.94 -9.44
N ALA A 223 -6.67 10.13 -8.42
CA ALA A 223 -8.09 10.43 -8.58
C ALA A 223 -8.26 11.94 -8.84
N SER A 224 -8.87 12.31 -9.96
CA SER A 224 -8.95 13.74 -10.36
C SER A 224 -9.95 14.56 -9.54
N ARG A 225 -10.92 13.89 -8.89
CA ARG A 225 -11.92 14.50 -8.00
C ARG A 225 -11.63 14.26 -6.51
N ASP A 226 -10.36 13.94 -6.18
CA ASP A 226 -9.90 13.66 -4.82
C ASP A 226 -9.85 14.94 -3.98
N VAL A 227 -10.67 14.99 -2.93
CA VAL A 227 -10.70 16.09 -1.97
C VAL A 227 -9.87 15.80 -0.71
N VAL A 228 -9.42 14.55 -0.53
CA VAL A 228 -8.58 14.10 0.59
C VAL A 228 -7.10 14.23 0.20
N SER A 229 -6.66 13.45 -0.76
CA SER A 229 -5.31 13.55 -1.32
C SER A 229 -5.32 14.49 -2.52
N LYS A 230 -5.48 15.78 -2.26
CA LYS A 230 -5.61 16.82 -3.29
C LYS A 230 -4.42 16.77 -4.23
N ARG A 231 -4.69 16.62 -5.54
CA ARG A 231 -3.66 16.44 -6.56
C ARG A 231 -2.55 17.49 -6.49
N TYR A 232 -2.91 18.79 -6.45
CA TYR A 232 -1.94 19.88 -6.45
C TYR A 232 -1.02 19.88 -5.22
N LEU A 233 -1.48 19.26 -4.12
CA LEU A 233 -0.77 19.21 -2.85
C LEU A 233 0.07 17.93 -2.73
N HIS A 234 -0.55 16.76 -2.90
CA HIS A 234 0.09 15.47 -2.60
C HIS A 234 0.73 14.79 -3.82
N HIS A 235 0.40 15.22 -5.06
CA HIS A 235 0.87 14.52 -6.25
C HIS A 235 1.78 15.38 -7.14
N ASP A 236 1.34 16.55 -7.58
CA ASP A 236 2.01 17.28 -8.67
C ASP A 236 3.47 17.64 -8.30
N ILE A 237 3.71 18.05 -7.06
CA ILE A 237 5.07 18.34 -6.56
C ILE A 237 5.88 17.05 -6.46
N LEU A 238 5.32 16.01 -5.86
CA LEU A 238 5.97 14.71 -5.72
C LEU A 238 6.40 14.13 -7.07
N ALA A 239 5.47 14.07 -8.02
CA ALA A 239 5.75 13.53 -9.36
C ALA A 239 6.81 14.36 -10.10
N SER A 240 6.75 15.69 -9.98
CA SER A 240 7.76 16.60 -10.54
C SER A 240 9.16 16.35 -9.96
N GLU A 241 9.26 16.13 -8.64
CA GLU A 241 10.55 15.84 -8.01
C GLU A 241 11.07 14.45 -8.38
N ILE A 242 10.21 13.41 -8.39
CA ILE A 242 10.63 12.06 -8.77
C ILE A 242 11.13 12.04 -10.22
N LYS A 243 10.46 12.69 -11.15
CA LYS A 243 10.84 12.73 -12.58
C LYS A 243 12.22 13.36 -12.85
N LYS A 244 12.76 14.14 -11.92
CA LYS A 244 14.13 14.65 -12.06
C LYS A 244 15.21 13.56 -11.97
N TYR A 245 14.88 12.45 -11.33
CA TYR A 245 15.82 11.38 -11.02
C TYR A 245 15.39 10.00 -11.55
N ASN A 246 14.08 9.80 -11.80
CA ASN A 246 13.52 8.49 -12.12
C ASN A 246 12.68 8.55 -13.41
N ASN A 247 13.10 7.79 -14.43
CA ASN A 247 12.38 7.62 -15.70
C ASN A 247 11.36 6.46 -15.67
N ASN A 248 11.31 5.68 -14.61
CA ASN A 248 10.43 4.51 -14.45
C ASN A 248 9.14 4.85 -13.68
N LEU A 249 8.91 6.14 -13.40
CA LEU A 249 7.64 6.58 -12.82
C LEU A 249 6.53 6.50 -13.87
N THR A 250 5.52 5.69 -13.58
CA THR A 250 4.26 5.63 -14.32
C THR A 250 3.17 6.37 -13.55
N GLU A 251 2.46 7.27 -14.20
CA GLU A 251 1.33 8.00 -13.63
C GLU A 251 0.04 7.62 -14.34
N LYS A 252 -1.05 7.43 -13.60
CA LYS A 252 -2.36 7.18 -14.16
C LYS A 252 -3.42 8.08 -13.52
N PHE A 253 -3.91 9.06 -14.26
CA PHE A 253 -5.03 9.90 -13.85
C PHE A 253 -6.36 9.20 -14.15
N ILE A 254 -7.23 9.15 -13.14
CA ILE A 254 -8.55 8.50 -13.22
C ILE A 254 -9.60 9.51 -12.73
N ASP A 255 -10.63 9.73 -13.52
CA ASP A 255 -11.75 10.61 -13.15
C ASP A 255 -12.66 9.91 -12.15
N THR A 256 -12.36 10.10 -10.86
CA THR A 256 -13.02 9.44 -9.74
C THR A 256 -12.72 10.19 -8.43
N ASP A 257 -13.29 9.74 -7.32
CA ASP A 257 -13.04 10.19 -5.95
C ASP A 257 -11.85 9.46 -5.29
N HIS A 258 -11.53 9.84 -4.03
CA HIS A 258 -10.42 9.27 -3.26
C HIS A 258 -10.48 7.74 -3.12
N SER A 259 -11.67 7.17 -2.93
CA SER A 259 -11.91 5.73 -2.78
C SER A 259 -12.02 4.98 -4.10
N TYR A 260 -11.94 5.69 -5.23
CA TYR A 260 -12.16 5.11 -6.57
C TYR A 260 -13.52 4.40 -6.69
N SER A 261 -14.54 4.92 -6.03
CA SER A 261 -15.82 4.23 -5.79
C SER A 261 -16.52 3.79 -7.09
N ASP A 262 -16.41 4.57 -8.17
CA ASP A 262 -16.99 4.28 -9.47
C ASP A 262 -15.98 3.71 -10.50
N LYS A 263 -14.71 3.45 -10.09
CA LYS A 263 -13.63 3.02 -10.99
C LYS A 263 -12.78 1.87 -10.44
N ARG A 264 -13.27 1.12 -9.45
CA ARG A 264 -12.53 0.00 -8.80
C ARG A 264 -11.98 -1.02 -9.81
N ILE A 265 -12.78 -1.41 -10.80
CA ILE A 265 -12.36 -2.33 -11.87
C ILE A 265 -11.26 -1.72 -12.74
N LEU A 266 -11.36 -0.43 -13.08
CA LEU A 266 -10.35 0.25 -13.89
C LEU A 266 -9.01 0.32 -13.14
N VAL A 267 -9.04 0.65 -11.86
CA VAL A 267 -7.83 0.65 -10.98
C VAL A 267 -7.21 -0.73 -10.94
N ALA A 268 -7.99 -1.78 -10.67
CA ALA A 268 -7.50 -3.15 -10.62
C ALA A 268 -6.85 -3.58 -11.95
N LYS A 269 -7.46 -3.24 -13.10
CA LYS A 269 -6.87 -3.48 -14.44
C LYS A 269 -5.55 -2.74 -14.64
N THR A 270 -5.50 -1.48 -14.24
CA THR A 270 -4.30 -0.64 -14.37
C THR A 270 -3.14 -1.24 -13.55
N ILE A 271 -3.43 -1.62 -12.31
CA ILE A 271 -2.44 -2.23 -11.41
C ILE A 271 -1.98 -3.59 -11.95
N ALA A 272 -2.90 -4.47 -12.34
CA ALA A 272 -2.56 -5.79 -12.88
C ALA A 272 -1.70 -5.70 -14.15
N GLN A 273 -1.99 -4.72 -15.02
CA GLN A 273 -1.17 -4.47 -16.22
C GLN A 273 0.25 -4.03 -15.87
N PHE A 274 0.41 -3.12 -14.91
CA PHE A 274 1.71 -2.67 -14.43
C PHE A 274 2.50 -3.83 -13.81
N LEU A 275 1.89 -4.60 -12.91
CA LEU A 275 2.53 -5.73 -12.24
C LEU A 275 2.98 -6.81 -13.24
N GLU A 276 2.16 -7.14 -14.24
CA GLU A 276 2.54 -8.10 -15.27
C GLU A 276 3.78 -7.65 -16.05
N GLN A 277 3.89 -6.36 -16.35
CA GLN A 277 5.08 -5.79 -16.99
C GLN A 277 6.32 -5.96 -16.12
N GLN A 278 6.18 -5.73 -14.80
CA GLN A 278 7.30 -5.88 -13.87
C GLN A 278 7.70 -7.35 -13.66
N ILE A 279 6.74 -8.27 -13.55
CA ILE A 279 7.02 -9.71 -13.43
C ILE A 279 7.79 -10.23 -14.65
N ASN A 280 7.49 -9.72 -15.84
CA ASN A 280 8.11 -10.15 -17.09
C ASN A 280 9.44 -9.44 -17.39
N LYS A 281 9.83 -8.41 -16.65
CA LYS A 281 11.18 -7.84 -16.72
C LYS A 281 12.19 -8.83 -16.14
N LYS A 282 13.15 -9.23 -16.97
CA LYS A 282 14.27 -10.12 -16.60
C LYS A 282 15.36 -9.36 -15.84
#